data_7335044e14dcb2bd53a51f3ef2e42435
#
_entry.id   7335044e14dcb2bd53a51f3ef2e42435
#
_cell.length_a   1.000
_cell.length_b   1.000
_cell.length_c   1.000
_cell.angle_alpha   90.00
_cell.angle_beta   90.00
_cell.angle_gamma   90.00
#
_symmetry.space_group_name_H-M   'P 1'
#
loop_
_entity.id
_entity.type
_entity.pdbx_description
1 polymer ?
#
loop_
_entity_poly.entity_id
_entity_poly.type
_entity_poly.pdbx_seq_one_letter_code
_entity_poly.pdbx_strand_id
1 'polypeptide(L)'
;QCFYKGINFTNYYARTNKINPLKCENDYYTMPGVCYNTKGEEYTTLVAKEMGFDAEKYDGETMIRLRANGGDISALKKQAMEELSAIGVTFPVKATYFIIASSTSALDNATILKQCFSDSFGDDFIKLDIQTYVSSLTQEVRTPQLQSFVINGWSADFGDPVNFLGQETLHDDNAFYSHYYSNIARVAEAPADYQKDLMDAFEQYTDLVNAANAIVNDTDARYEAFAKAEAYMLENVLVSPTYYDIAWSLTHANEYSKINAMYGPCNYKAVNWETSEEAYTTVQYEQFAKAFDAAIQG
;
A
#
# COMPACT_ATOMS: atom_id res chain seq x y z
N GLN A 1 9.43 -4.68 -11.82
CA GLN A 1 8.23 -5.08 -12.57
C GLN A 1 7.88 -6.57 -12.39
N CYS A 2 8.85 -7.51 -12.44
CA CYS A 2 8.56 -8.94 -12.24
C CYS A 2 7.82 -9.20 -10.92
N PHE A 3 8.26 -8.58 -9.82
CA PHE A 3 7.59 -8.70 -8.53
C PHE A 3 6.16 -8.17 -8.60
N TYR A 4 5.98 -6.91 -8.99
CA TYR A 4 4.67 -6.25 -9.02
C TYR A 4 3.64 -7.00 -9.89
N LYS A 5 4.05 -7.47 -11.08
CA LYS A 5 3.14 -8.14 -12.02
C LYS A 5 2.96 -9.63 -11.77
N GLY A 6 3.94 -10.29 -11.15
CA GLY A 6 3.98 -11.76 -11.08
C GLY A 6 3.68 -12.37 -9.72
N ILE A 7 3.78 -11.62 -8.63
CA ILE A 7 3.58 -12.20 -7.31
C ILE A 7 2.12 -12.64 -7.10
N ASN A 8 1.94 -13.86 -6.61
CA ASN A 8 0.65 -14.38 -6.16
C ASN A 8 0.63 -14.43 -4.63
N PHE A 9 -0.14 -13.55 -4.02
CA PHE A 9 -0.26 -13.42 -2.59
C PHE A 9 -1.47 -14.13 -1.98
N THR A 10 -2.23 -14.93 -2.74
CA THR A 10 -3.46 -15.58 -2.23
C THR A 10 -3.23 -16.29 -0.90
N ASN A 11 -2.18 -17.12 -0.81
CA ASN A 11 -1.87 -17.83 0.43
C ASN A 11 -1.41 -16.90 1.55
N TYR A 12 -0.76 -15.80 1.22
CA TYR A 12 -0.36 -14.79 2.19
C TYR A 12 -1.55 -14.02 2.74
N TYR A 13 -2.51 -13.64 1.89
CA TYR A 13 -3.75 -12.97 2.30
C TYR A 13 -4.66 -13.87 3.13
N ALA A 14 -4.65 -15.19 2.88
CA ALA A 14 -5.43 -16.17 3.66
C ALA A 14 -5.08 -16.21 5.16
N ARG A 15 -3.96 -15.61 5.57
CA ARG A 15 -3.64 -15.41 7.00
C ARG A 15 -4.64 -14.49 7.68
N THR A 16 -5.01 -13.42 6.99
CA THR A 16 -5.90 -12.38 7.52
C THR A 16 -7.37 -12.71 7.22
N ASN A 17 -7.65 -13.16 6.00
CA ASN A 17 -9.00 -13.52 5.58
C ASN A 17 -9.01 -14.90 4.92
N LYS A 18 -9.37 -15.92 5.70
CA LYS A 18 -9.43 -17.32 5.24
C LYS A 18 -10.60 -17.60 4.30
N ILE A 19 -11.70 -16.87 4.43
CA ILE A 19 -12.93 -17.10 3.66
C ILE A 19 -12.82 -16.50 2.27
N ASN A 20 -12.31 -15.27 2.19
CA ASN A 20 -12.11 -14.57 0.93
C ASN A 20 -10.75 -13.85 0.94
N PRO A 21 -9.65 -14.57 0.70
CA PRO A 21 -8.31 -14.00 0.75
C PRO A 21 -8.12 -12.77 -0.15
N LEU A 22 -8.67 -12.83 -1.37
CA LEU A 22 -8.50 -11.77 -2.35
C LEU A 22 -9.26 -10.48 -2.02
N LYS A 23 -10.18 -10.50 -1.05
CA LYS A 23 -10.85 -9.28 -0.59
C LYS A 23 -9.88 -8.26 0.02
N CYS A 24 -8.72 -8.70 0.51
CA CYS A 24 -7.68 -7.83 1.07
C CYS A 24 -6.73 -7.26 0.00
N GLU A 25 -6.81 -7.74 -1.23
CA GLU A 25 -5.88 -7.36 -2.28
C GLU A 25 -6.05 -5.90 -2.67
N ASN A 26 -4.92 -5.17 -2.77
CA ASN A 26 -4.89 -3.76 -3.08
C ASN A 26 -3.84 -3.47 -4.15
N ASP A 27 -4.23 -2.73 -5.19
CA ASP A 27 -3.35 -2.31 -6.28
C ASP A 27 -2.96 -0.84 -6.20
N TYR A 28 -3.53 -0.08 -5.28
CA TYR A 28 -3.32 1.35 -5.11
C TYR A 28 -2.46 1.63 -3.89
N TYR A 29 -1.65 2.68 -3.96
CA TYR A 29 -0.86 3.12 -2.82
C TYR A 29 -1.75 3.88 -1.81
N THR A 30 -2.60 4.76 -2.31
CA THR A 30 -3.65 5.39 -1.50
C THR A 30 -4.80 4.40 -1.29
N MET A 31 -5.20 4.18 -0.05
CA MET A 31 -6.26 3.23 0.28
C MET A 31 -7.60 3.71 -0.31
N PRO A 32 -8.39 2.81 -0.94
CA PRO A 32 -9.74 3.15 -1.41
C PRO A 32 -10.65 3.66 -0.29
N GLY A 33 -11.49 4.63 -0.62
CA GLY A 33 -12.45 5.24 0.31
C GLY A 33 -11.87 6.34 1.21
N VAL A 34 -10.60 6.71 1.04
CA VAL A 34 -9.94 7.76 1.84
C VAL A 34 -10.47 9.15 1.49
N CYS A 35 -10.70 9.43 0.23
CA CYS A 35 -11.22 10.73 -0.19
C CYS A 35 -12.03 10.65 -1.49
N TYR A 36 -12.87 11.66 -1.66
CA TYR A 36 -13.79 11.83 -2.80
C TYR A 36 -13.67 13.26 -3.32
N ASN A 37 -13.74 13.43 -4.63
CA ASN A 37 -13.80 14.76 -5.23
C ASN A 37 -15.18 15.42 -5.03
N THR A 38 -15.34 16.67 -5.49
CA THR A 38 -16.60 17.40 -5.32
C THR A 38 -17.79 16.80 -6.09
N LYS A 39 -17.52 15.88 -7.04
CA LYS A 39 -18.53 15.14 -7.81
C LYS A 39 -18.88 13.80 -7.17
N GLY A 40 -18.26 13.46 -6.02
CA GLY A 40 -18.45 12.20 -5.34
C GLY A 40 -17.72 11.02 -6.00
N GLU A 41 -16.73 11.26 -6.87
CA GLU A 41 -15.87 10.20 -7.40
C GLU A 41 -14.80 9.86 -6.38
N GLU A 42 -14.64 8.58 -6.12
CA GLU A 42 -13.61 8.07 -5.24
C GLU A 42 -12.23 8.21 -5.89
N TYR A 43 -11.22 8.56 -5.10
CA TYR A 43 -9.88 8.94 -5.57
C TYR A 43 -9.19 7.84 -6.40
N THR A 44 -9.26 6.56 -5.99
CA THR A 44 -8.60 5.49 -6.76
C THR A 44 -9.21 5.28 -8.14
N THR A 45 -10.47 5.70 -8.35
CA THR A 45 -11.09 5.76 -9.68
C THR A 45 -10.38 6.77 -10.58
N LEU A 46 -9.92 7.89 -10.04
CA LEU A 46 -9.14 8.89 -10.80
C LEU A 46 -7.78 8.31 -11.18
N VAL A 47 -7.12 7.60 -10.27
CA VAL A 47 -5.85 6.91 -10.56
C VAL A 47 -6.02 5.88 -11.68
N ALA A 48 -7.07 5.05 -11.62
CA ALA A 48 -7.35 4.06 -12.66
C ALA A 48 -7.59 4.71 -14.03
N LYS A 49 -8.33 5.81 -14.07
CA LYS A 49 -8.56 6.60 -15.31
C LYS A 49 -7.25 7.16 -15.85
N GLU A 50 -6.39 7.70 -15.01
CA GLU A 50 -5.09 8.24 -15.41
C GLU A 50 -4.19 7.14 -16.02
N MET A 51 -4.27 5.92 -15.50
CA MET A 51 -3.59 4.73 -16.05
C MET A 51 -4.28 4.12 -17.27
N GLY A 52 -5.33 4.74 -17.81
CA GLY A 52 -6.02 4.32 -19.02
C GLY A 52 -7.03 3.18 -18.85
N PHE A 53 -7.44 2.87 -17.61
CA PHE A 53 -8.50 1.90 -17.36
C PHE A 53 -9.87 2.53 -17.58
N ASP A 54 -10.81 1.75 -18.14
CA ASP A 54 -12.22 2.14 -18.17
C ASP A 54 -12.79 1.98 -16.77
N ALA A 55 -12.81 3.09 -16.05
CA ALA A 55 -13.07 3.12 -14.63
C ALA A 55 -14.55 3.39 -14.38
N GLU A 56 -15.27 2.39 -13.91
CA GLU A 56 -16.58 2.56 -13.32
C GLU A 56 -16.48 3.26 -11.96
N LYS A 57 -17.56 3.84 -11.50
CA LYS A 57 -17.61 4.49 -10.18
C LYS A 57 -17.39 3.43 -9.09
N TYR A 58 -16.49 3.73 -8.15
CA TYR A 58 -16.30 2.91 -6.96
C TYR A 58 -17.61 2.81 -6.15
N ASP A 59 -18.03 1.60 -5.82
CA ASP A 59 -19.29 1.30 -5.14
C ASP A 59 -19.14 1.07 -3.62
N GLY A 60 -17.94 1.29 -3.08
CA GLY A 60 -17.58 1.05 -1.69
C GLY A 60 -17.06 -0.36 -1.42
N GLU A 61 -17.21 -1.29 -2.34
CA GLU A 61 -16.76 -2.69 -2.20
C GLU A 61 -15.85 -3.16 -3.33
N THR A 62 -16.07 -2.67 -4.55
CA THR A 62 -15.39 -3.15 -5.76
C THR A 62 -14.33 -2.17 -6.21
N MET A 63 -13.08 -2.58 -6.08
CA MET A 63 -11.92 -1.86 -6.58
C MET A 63 -11.64 -2.24 -8.04
N ILE A 64 -11.32 -1.24 -8.86
CA ILE A 64 -10.82 -1.48 -10.21
C ILE A 64 -9.44 -2.11 -10.10
N ARG A 65 -9.26 -3.29 -10.67
CA ARG A 65 -8.00 -4.03 -10.62
C ARG A 65 -7.04 -3.50 -11.66
N LEU A 66 -5.86 -3.05 -11.24
CA LEU A 66 -4.80 -2.54 -12.11
C LEU A 66 -3.89 -3.66 -12.62
N ARG A 67 -3.89 -4.81 -11.94
CA ARG A 67 -3.07 -5.97 -12.31
C ARG A 67 -3.74 -7.29 -11.91
N ALA A 68 -3.28 -8.39 -12.48
CA ALA A 68 -3.65 -9.72 -12.03
C ALA A 68 -2.79 -10.14 -10.82
N ASN A 69 -3.39 -10.81 -9.84
CA ASN A 69 -2.65 -11.48 -8.78
C ASN A 69 -2.01 -12.76 -9.36
N GLY A 70 -0.68 -12.77 -9.48
CA GLY A 70 0.05 -13.86 -10.12
C GLY A 70 -0.03 -13.84 -11.65
N GLY A 71 0.17 -12.69 -12.28
CA GLY A 71 0.20 -12.56 -13.74
C GLY A 71 1.38 -13.31 -14.38
N ASP A 72 1.27 -13.63 -15.67
CA ASP A 72 2.38 -14.25 -16.42
C ASP A 72 3.51 -13.24 -16.62
N ILE A 73 4.68 -13.60 -16.09
CA ILE A 73 5.91 -12.80 -16.19
C ILE A 73 7.00 -13.49 -17.01
N SER A 74 6.70 -14.54 -17.74
CA SER A 74 7.72 -15.36 -18.40
C SER A 74 8.65 -14.53 -19.29
N ALA A 75 8.11 -13.61 -20.08
CA ALA A 75 8.89 -12.71 -20.93
C ALA A 75 9.70 -11.70 -20.11
N LEU A 76 9.09 -11.08 -19.09
CA LEU A 76 9.76 -10.13 -18.17
C LEU A 76 10.87 -10.80 -17.37
N LYS A 77 10.65 -12.01 -16.88
CA LYS A 77 11.66 -12.81 -16.16
C LYS A 77 12.87 -13.06 -17.06
N LYS A 78 12.63 -13.51 -18.30
CA LYS A 78 13.71 -13.74 -19.26
C LYS A 78 14.52 -12.47 -19.52
N GLN A 79 13.85 -11.37 -19.80
CA GLN A 79 14.48 -10.06 -20.02
C GLN A 79 15.29 -9.62 -18.79
N ALA A 80 14.71 -9.68 -17.60
CA ALA A 80 15.38 -9.32 -16.35
C ALA A 80 16.63 -10.18 -16.10
N MET A 81 16.58 -11.49 -16.39
CA MET A 81 17.75 -12.37 -16.25
C MET A 81 18.86 -12.00 -17.25
N GLU A 82 18.52 -11.64 -18.48
CA GLU A 82 19.47 -11.19 -19.49
C GLU A 82 20.14 -9.87 -19.09
N GLU A 83 19.35 -8.86 -18.70
CA GLU A 83 19.83 -7.53 -18.30
C GLU A 83 20.71 -7.61 -17.03
N LEU A 84 20.27 -8.34 -16.00
CA LEU A 84 21.02 -8.48 -14.76
C LEU A 84 22.30 -9.31 -14.97
N SER A 85 22.28 -10.34 -15.81
CA SER A 85 23.49 -11.09 -16.16
C SER A 85 24.53 -10.24 -16.86
N ALA A 86 24.09 -9.31 -17.70
CA ALA A 86 25.00 -8.39 -18.43
C ALA A 86 25.79 -7.47 -17.48
N ILE A 87 25.27 -7.20 -16.28
CA ILE A 87 25.96 -6.44 -15.21
C ILE A 87 26.59 -7.33 -14.15
N GLY A 88 26.67 -8.66 -14.40
CA GLY A 88 27.40 -9.61 -13.54
C GLY A 88 26.57 -10.20 -12.38
N VAL A 89 25.25 -10.03 -12.35
CA VAL A 89 24.40 -10.69 -11.35
C VAL A 89 24.30 -12.18 -11.65
N THR A 90 24.46 -12.98 -10.61
CA THR A 90 24.29 -14.44 -10.67
C THR A 90 22.94 -14.87 -10.12
N PHE A 91 22.37 -15.94 -10.67
CA PHE A 91 21.06 -16.47 -10.28
C PHE A 91 21.19 -17.77 -9.47
N PRO A 92 20.23 -18.05 -8.57
CA PRO A 92 19.12 -17.16 -8.19
C PRO A 92 19.57 -15.94 -7.38
N VAL A 93 18.91 -14.80 -7.61
CA VAL A 93 19.08 -13.63 -6.75
C VAL A 93 18.59 -13.98 -5.34
N LYS A 94 19.36 -13.61 -4.33
CA LYS A 94 19.01 -13.80 -2.93
C LYS A 94 18.37 -12.54 -2.38
N ALA A 95 17.07 -12.59 -2.11
CA ALA A 95 16.34 -11.49 -1.46
C ALA A 95 16.27 -11.76 0.04
N THR A 96 16.82 -10.87 0.86
CA THR A 96 16.87 -11.01 2.31
C THR A 96 15.68 -10.30 2.97
N TYR A 97 14.95 -11.05 3.79
CA TYR A 97 13.80 -10.57 4.56
C TYR A 97 14.02 -10.85 6.05
N PHE A 98 13.83 -9.83 6.89
CA PHE A 98 14.08 -9.92 8.32
C PHE A 98 12.80 -10.01 9.14
N ILE A 99 12.80 -10.88 10.13
CA ILE A 99 11.72 -11.07 11.10
C ILE A 99 12.27 -11.03 12.52
N ILE A 100 11.42 -10.69 13.48
CA ILE A 100 11.81 -10.76 14.89
C ILE A 100 11.96 -12.21 15.35
N ALA A 101 13.08 -12.55 15.99
CA ALA A 101 13.42 -13.91 16.40
C ALA A 101 12.45 -14.51 17.41
N SER A 102 11.81 -13.68 18.23
CA SER A 102 10.90 -14.12 19.31
C SER A 102 9.47 -14.42 18.85
N SER A 103 9.12 -14.19 17.57
CA SER A 103 7.75 -14.36 17.07
C SER A 103 7.61 -15.57 16.16
N THR A 104 6.92 -16.60 16.63
CA THR A 104 6.55 -17.76 15.81
C THR A 104 5.62 -17.41 14.68
N SER A 105 4.67 -16.50 14.90
CA SER A 105 3.75 -16.02 13.85
C SER A 105 4.48 -15.25 12.74
N ALA A 106 5.54 -14.50 13.07
CA ALA A 106 6.37 -13.85 12.06
C ALA A 106 7.12 -14.89 11.21
N LEU A 107 7.61 -15.97 11.81
CA LEU A 107 8.26 -17.07 11.10
C LEU A 107 7.27 -17.81 10.18
N ASP A 108 6.08 -18.12 10.67
CA ASP A 108 5.03 -18.75 9.87
C ASP A 108 4.67 -17.90 8.66
N ASN A 109 4.46 -16.60 8.88
CA ASN A 109 4.16 -15.63 7.82
C ASN A 109 5.28 -15.53 6.79
N ALA A 110 6.53 -15.44 7.24
CA ALA A 110 7.69 -15.40 6.34
C ALA A 110 7.86 -16.69 5.55
N THR A 111 7.51 -17.83 6.13
CA THR A 111 7.53 -19.12 5.43
C THR A 111 6.50 -19.18 4.31
N ILE A 112 5.29 -18.69 4.56
CA ILE A 112 4.25 -18.55 3.53
C ILE A 112 4.71 -17.58 2.43
N LEU A 113 5.29 -16.45 2.81
CA LEU A 113 5.84 -15.47 1.86
C LEU A 113 6.94 -16.10 0.99
N LYS A 114 7.82 -16.87 1.57
CA LYS A 114 8.87 -17.60 0.84
C LYS A 114 8.27 -18.57 -0.19
N GLN A 115 7.18 -19.26 0.16
CA GLN A 115 6.47 -20.12 -0.77
C GLN A 115 5.83 -19.30 -1.90
N CYS A 116 5.21 -18.15 -1.59
CA CYS A 116 4.69 -17.26 -2.63
C CYS A 116 5.76 -16.82 -3.63
N PHE A 117 6.98 -16.53 -3.16
CA PHE A 117 8.11 -16.20 -4.04
C PHE A 117 8.52 -17.38 -4.93
N SER A 118 8.65 -18.57 -4.36
CA SER A 118 9.01 -19.79 -5.11
C SER A 118 7.97 -20.11 -6.19
N ASP A 119 6.68 -20.07 -5.83
CA ASP A 119 5.59 -20.39 -6.74
C ASP A 119 5.44 -19.34 -7.86
N SER A 120 5.67 -18.06 -7.56
CA SER A 120 5.48 -16.97 -8.51
C SER A 120 6.67 -16.78 -9.46
N PHE A 121 7.90 -16.97 -8.96
CA PHE A 121 9.12 -16.59 -9.70
C PHE A 121 9.98 -17.77 -10.10
N GLY A 122 9.82 -18.92 -9.44
CA GLY A 122 10.72 -20.06 -9.56
C GLY A 122 12.04 -19.87 -8.82
N ASP A 123 12.56 -20.98 -8.29
CA ASP A 123 13.79 -21.00 -7.50
C ASP A 123 15.07 -20.78 -8.31
N ASP A 124 14.94 -20.71 -9.63
CA ASP A 124 16.02 -20.39 -10.57
C ASP A 124 16.25 -18.88 -10.72
N PHE A 125 15.25 -18.06 -10.39
CA PHE A 125 15.31 -16.62 -10.57
C PHE A 125 15.59 -15.87 -9.25
N ILE A 126 14.74 -16.06 -8.23
CA ILE A 126 14.88 -15.38 -6.94
C ILE A 126 14.56 -16.32 -5.79
N LYS A 127 15.35 -16.26 -4.72
CA LYS A 127 15.09 -16.97 -3.46
C LYS A 127 14.94 -16.02 -2.30
N LEU A 128 13.89 -16.21 -1.51
CA LEU A 128 13.72 -15.49 -0.27
C LEU A 128 14.56 -16.13 0.84
N ASP A 129 15.50 -15.35 1.40
CA ASP A 129 16.32 -15.71 2.54
C ASP A 129 15.77 -15.01 3.79
N ILE A 130 15.25 -15.82 4.73
CA ILE A 130 14.68 -15.33 5.98
C ILE A 130 15.78 -15.23 7.01
N GLN A 131 16.02 -14.03 7.53
CA GLN A 131 16.94 -13.72 8.61
C GLN A 131 16.20 -13.20 9.83
N THR A 132 16.86 -13.16 10.98
CA THR A 132 16.23 -12.69 12.21
C THR A 132 16.99 -11.53 12.84
N TYR A 133 16.25 -10.69 13.55
CA TYR A 133 16.79 -9.70 14.48
C TYR A 133 16.21 -9.95 15.88
N VAL A 134 16.85 -9.41 16.92
CA VAL A 134 16.51 -9.74 18.31
C VAL A 134 15.64 -8.69 18.99
N SER A 135 15.99 -7.41 18.86
CA SER A 135 15.33 -6.33 19.63
C SER A 135 14.87 -5.17 18.77
N SER A 136 15.71 -4.66 17.88
CA SER A 136 15.43 -3.45 17.12
C SER A 136 15.65 -3.63 15.62
N LEU A 137 14.56 -3.71 14.88
CA LEU A 137 14.60 -3.75 13.41
C LEU A 137 15.37 -2.55 12.85
N THR A 138 15.19 -1.37 13.41
CA THR A 138 15.87 -0.17 12.94
C THR A 138 17.38 -0.25 13.14
N GLN A 139 17.84 -0.58 14.34
CA GLN A 139 19.27 -0.60 14.65
C GLN A 139 19.99 -1.78 14.04
N GLU A 140 19.36 -2.96 14.05
CA GLU A 140 20.01 -4.21 13.64
C GLU A 140 19.92 -4.45 12.13
N VAL A 141 18.91 -3.89 11.43
CA VAL A 141 18.63 -4.20 10.03
C VAL A 141 18.57 -2.98 9.13
N ARG A 142 17.73 -1.97 9.48
CA ARG A 142 17.49 -0.82 8.60
C ARG A 142 18.69 0.11 8.50
N THR A 143 19.23 0.54 9.64
CA THR A 143 20.39 1.42 9.65
C THR A 143 21.60 0.83 8.92
N PRO A 144 21.97 -0.46 9.13
CA PRO A 144 23.02 -1.09 8.35
C PRO A 144 22.60 -1.56 6.94
N GLN A 145 21.32 -1.36 6.53
CA GLN A 145 20.78 -1.69 5.19
C GLN A 145 20.96 -3.16 4.79
N LEU A 146 20.61 -4.09 5.67
CA LEU A 146 20.79 -5.53 5.44
C LEU A 146 19.63 -6.18 4.68
N GLN A 147 18.46 -5.56 4.65
CA GLN A 147 17.26 -6.08 3.98
C GLN A 147 17.24 -5.77 2.48
N SER A 148 16.68 -6.69 1.69
CA SER A 148 16.41 -6.44 0.28
C SER A 148 15.09 -5.74 0.05
N PHE A 149 14.10 -5.95 0.93
CA PHE A 149 12.80 -5.30 0.89
C PHE A 149 12.13 -5.39 2.27
N VAL A 150 11.05 -4.65 2.44
CA VAL A 150 10.18 -4.68 3.61
C VAL A 150 8.72 -4.67 3.16
N ILE A 151 7.86 -5.38 3.89
CA ILE A 151 6.42 -5.22 3.78
C ILE A 151 6.00 -4.32 4.92
N ASN A 152 5.38 -3.20 4.59
CA ASN A 152 4.94 -2.21 5.56
C ASN A 152 3.58 -1.67 5.16
N GLY A 153 2.94 -0.89 6.03
CA GLY A 153 1.64 -0.29 5.78
C GLY A 153 1.51 1.06 6.44
N TRP A 154 0.60 1.86 5.93
CA TRP A 154 0.25 3.17 6.44
C TRP A 154 -1.24 3.23 6.77
N SER A 155 -1.57 3.89 7.86
CA SER A 155 -2.94 4.26 8.22
C SER A 155 -3.08 5.77 8.11
N ALA A 156 -4.06 6.23 7.34
CA ALA A 156 -4.23 7.66 7.11
C ALA A 156 -4.48 8.44 8.41
N ASP A 157 -3.78 9.56 8.57
CA ASP A 157 -4.02 10.53 9.64
C ASP A 157 -5.16 11.49 9.30
N PHE A 158 -5.38 11.69 8.01
CA PHE A 158 -6.45 12.54 7.44
C PHE A 158 -6.78 12.12 6.01
N GLY A 159 -7.95 12.53 5.53
CA GLY A 159 -8.50 12.11 4.23
C GLY A 159 -7.99 12.96 3.06
N ASP A 160 -6.71 12.83 2.73
CA ASP A 160 -6.10 13.46 1.56
C ASP A 160 -4.98 12.55 1.03
N PRO A 161 -4.81 12.41 -0.31
CA PRO A 161 -3.81 11.54 -0.90
C PRO A 161 -2.38 11.86 -0.47
N VAL A 162 -2.08 13.10 -0.11
CA VAL A 162 -0.73 13.49 0.36
C VAL A 162 -0.30 12.70 1.59
N ASN A 163 -1.25 12.26 2.42
CA ASN A 163 -0.94 11.48 3.62
C ASN A 163 -0.31 10.12 3.28
N PHE A 164 -0.60 9.58 2.12
CA PHE A 164 0.03 8.39 1.56
C PHE A 164 1.23 8.74 0.68
N LEU A 165 1.00 9.52 -0.36
CA LEU A 165 1.99 9.77 -1.40
C LEU A 165 3.21 10.56 -0.90
N GLY A 166 3.03 11.48 0.04
CA GLY A 166 4.12 12.23 0.66
C GLY A 166 5.15 11.35 1.36
N GLN A 167 4.80 10.12 1.75
CA GLN A 167 5.70 9.21 2.47
C GLN A 167 6.91 8.73 1.63
N GLU A 168 6.78 8.75 0.31
CA GLU A 168 7.82 8.26 -0.61
C GLU A 168 8.56 9.39 -1.35
N THR A 169 8.27 10.66 -1.05
CA THR A 169 9.02 11.79 -1.62
C THR A 169 10.45 11.84 -1.09
N LEU A 170 11.38 12.38 -1.89
CA LEU A 170 12.81 12.39 -1.54
C LEU A 170 13.21 13.53 -0.60
N HIS A 171 12.58 14.69 -0.72
CA HIS A 171 13.05 15.94 -0.12
C HIS A 171 12.10 16.52 0.93
N ASP A 172 11.01 15.83 1.25
CA ASP A 172 10.12 16.24 2.31
C ASP A 172 10.59 15.65 3.65
N ASP A 173 10.86 16.48 4.64
CA ASP A 173 11.26 16.06 5.99
C ASP A 173 10.19 15.18 6.69
N ASN A 174 8.95 15.22 6.21
CA ASN A 174 7.87 14.36 6.67
C ASN A 174 7.75 13.04 5.89
N ALA A 175 8.56 12.83 4.88
CA ALA A 175 8.60 11.63 4.07
C ALA A 175 9.18 10.46 4.88
N PHE A 176 8.31 9.64 5.45
CA PHE A 176 8.73 8.63 6.42
C PHE A 176 9.33 7.39 5.76
N TYR A 177 8.76 6.93 4.65
CA TYR A 177 9.21 5.67 4.03
C TYR A 177 10.49 5.83 3.24
N SER A 178 10.64 6.88 2.46
CA SER A 178 11.85 7.14 1.70
C SER A 178 13.08 7.35 2.59
N HIS A 179 12.90 7.95 3.77
CA HIS A 179 13.99 8.24 4.70
C HIS A 179 14.31 7.10 5.67
N TYR A 180 13.27 6.39 6.17
CA TYR A 180 13.46 5.45 7.29
C TYR A 180 13.27 3.98 6.93
N TYR A 181 12.54 3.66 5.87
CA TYR A 181 12.24 2.28 5.50
C TYR A 181 12.98 1.80 4.27
N SER A 182 12.96 2.57 3.17
CA SER A 182 13.63 2.20 1.92
C SER A 182 15.04 2.79 1.78
N ASN A 183 15.37 3.81 2.55
CA ASN A 183 16.61 4.60 2.42
C ASN A 183 16.81 5.24 1.02
N ILE A 184 15.78 5.34 0.21
CA ILE A 184 15.87 5.91 -1.15
C ILE A 184 16.37 7.36 -1.10
N ALA A 185 15.87 8.17 -0.16
CA ALA A 185 16.31 9.54 0.00
C ALA A 185 17.83 9.66 0.23
N ARG A 186 18.43 8.73 0.99
CA ARG A 186 19.87 8.69 1.20
C ARG A 186 20.64 8.19 -0.03
N VAL A 187 20.09 7.25 -0.78
CA VAL A 187 20.69 6.82 -2.06
C VAL A 187 20.69 7.95 -3.07
N ALA A 188 19.66 8.80 -3.08
CA ALA A 188 19.55 9.95 -3.96
C ALA A 188 20.67 11.00 -3.75
N GLU A 189 21.27 11.09 -2.55
CA GLU A 189 22.39 12.00 -2.29
C GLU A 189 23.64 11.66 -3.11
N ALA A 190 23.89 10.36 -3.37
CA ALA A 190 25.04 9.89 -4.14
C ALA A 190 24.73 8.56 -4.85
N PRO A 191 23.89 8.57 -5.89
CA PRO A 191 23.51 7.34 -6.57
C PRO A 191 24.67 6.77 -7.40
N ALA A 192 24.79 5.44 -7.40
CA ALA A 192 25.65 4.75 -8.36
C ALA A 192 25.07 4.90 -9.79
N ASP A 193 25.92 4.72 -10.81
CA ASP A 193 25.49 4.91 -12.21
C ASP A 193 24.25 4.07 -12.59
N TYR A 194 24.19 2.83 -12.10
CA TYR A 194 23.06 1.93 -12.37
C TYR A 194 21.78 2.28 -11.58
N GLN A 195 21.84 3.23 -10.67
CA GLN A 195 20.70 3.71 -9.87
C GLN A 195 20.12 5.02 -10.40
N LYS A 196 20.79 5.71 -11.32
CA LYS A 196 20.42 7.06 -11.77
C LYS A 196 19.00 7.11 -12.33
N ASP A 197 18.67 6.20 -13.25
CA ASP A 197 17.32 6.17 -13.86
C ASP A 197 16.21 5.98 -12.80
N LEU A 198 16.49 5.18 -11.77
CA LEU A 198 15.56 5.00 -10.66
C LEU A 198 15.45 6.27 -9.81
N MET A 199 16.56 6.94 -9.56
CA MET A 199 16.56 8.19 -8.79
C MET A 199 15.88 9.32 -9.57
N ASP A 200 16.10 9.43 -10.87
CA ASP A 200 15.39 10.37 -11.73
C ASP A 200 13.88 10.15 -11.71
N ALA A 201 13.43 8.88 -11.65
CA ALA A 201 12.02 8.55 -11.51
C ALA A 201 11.47 8.96 -10.14
N PHE A 202 12.21 8.79 -9.05
CA PHE A 202 11.80 9.26 -7.73
C PHE A 202 11.79 10.79 -7.63
N GLU A 203 12.72 11.50 -8.27
CA GLU A 203 12.71 12.97 -8.35
C GLU A 203 11.46 13.45 -9.10
N GLN A 204 11.17 12.89 -10.25
CA GLN A 204 9.96 13.25 -11.01
C GLN A 204 8.69 12.97 -10.22
N TYR A 205 8.62 11.84 -9.51
CA TYR A 205 7.52 11.53 -8.61
C TYR A 205 7.39 12.59 -7.50
N THR A 206 8.51 12.96 -6.87
CA THR A 206 8.55 13.98 -5.82
C THR A 206 8.02 15.32 -6.34
N ASP A 207 8.42 15.73 -7.53
CA ASP A 207 7.94 16.96 -8.17
C ASP A 207 6.44 16.93 -8.44
N LEU A 208 5.89 15.78 -8.90
CA LEU A 208 4.45 15.60 -9.12
C LEU A 208 3.66 15.70 -7.81
N VAL A 209 4.11 15.06 -6.74
CA VAL A 209 3.48 15.13 -5.42
C VAL A 209 3.51 16.56 -4.88
N ASN A 210 4.64 17.24 -4.98
CA ASN A 210 4.79 18.61 -4.50
C ASN A 210 3.93 19.60 -5.29
N ALA A 211 3.84 19.43 -6.62
CA ALA A 211 2.95 20.23 -7.46
C ALA A 211 1.48 20.03 -7.09
N ALA A 212 1.05 18.77 -6.87
CA ALA A 212 -0.30 18.47 -6.43
C ALA A 212 -0.60 19.06 -5.04
N ASN A 213 0.36 18.95 -4.11
CA ASN A 213 0.20 19.47 -2.74
C ASN A 213 0.11 21.01 -2.69
N ALA A 214 0.68 21.70 -3.66
CA ALA A 214 0.55 23.15 -3.77
C ALA A 214 -0.85 23.65 -4.18
N ILE A 215 -1.72 22.78 -4.69
CA ILE A 215 -3.11 23.11 -5.05
C ILE A 215 -3.96 23.07 -3.78
N VAL A 216 -4.34 24.22 -3.25
CA VAL A 216 -5.04 24.32 -1.96
C VAL A 216 -6.50 24.79 -2.08
N ASN A 217 -6.91 25.37 -3.22
CA ASN A 217 -8.21 25.99 -3.38
C ASN A 217 -9.13 25.27 -4.38
N ASP A 218 -8.70 24.15 -4.94
CA ASP A 218 -9.45 23.37 -5.92
C ASP A 218 -9.23 21.87 -5.63
N THR A 219 -10.21 21.27 -4.97
CA THR A 219 -10.13 19.86 -4.56
C THR A 219 -10.09 18.92 -5.76
N ASP A 220 -10.86 19.20 -6.81
CA ASP A 220 -10.91 18.36 -8.00
C ASP A 220 -9.57 18.39 -8.73
N ALA A 221 -9.03 19.58 -8.99
CA ALA A 221 -7.70 19.72 -9.61
C ALA A 221 -6.58 19.14 -8.74
N ARG A 222 -6.67 19.27 -7.41
CA ARG A 222 -5.74 18.66 -6.47
C ARG A 222 -5.72 17.14 -6.59
N TYR A 223 -6.89 16.51 -6.57
CA TYR A 223 -6.97 15.05 -6.63
C TYR A 223 -6.62 14.49 -8.00
N GLU A 224 -6.94 15.18 -9.08
CA GLU A 224 -6.46 14.83 -10.42
C GLU A 224 -4.93 14.91 -10.50
N ALA A 225 -4.31 15.92 -9.91
CA ALA A 225 -2.84 16.04 -9.87
C ALA A 225 -2.18 14.93 -9.03
N PHE A 226 -2.75 14.57 -7.88
CA PHE A 226 -2.29 13.44 -7.09
C PHE A 226 -2.48 12.10 -7.80
N ALA A 227 -3.60 11.92 -8.52
CA ALA A 227 -3.84 10.71 -9.30
C ALA A 227 -2.77 10.51 -10.38
N LYS A 228 -2.29 11.57 -11.02
CA LYS A 228 -1.14 11.53 -11.95
C LYS A 228 0.15 11.11 -11.24
N ALA A 229 0.40 11.64 -10.05
CA ALA A 229 1.57 11.27 -9.26
C ALA A 229 1.53 9.79 -8.86
N GLU A 230 0.38 9.29 -8.41
CA GLU A 230 0.22 7.88 -8.05
C GLU A 230 0.29 6.95 -9.28
N ALA A 231 -0.36 7.31 -10.38
CA ALA A 231 -0.24 6.57 -11.64
C ALA A 231 1.23 6.47 -12.08
N TYR A 232 1.97 7.57 -12.03
CA TYR A 232 3.41 7.57 -12.33
C TYR A 232 4.21 6.64 -11.41
N MET A 233 3.94 6.66 -10.09
CA MET A 233 4.55 5.76 -9.12
C MET A 233 4.31 4.29 -9.48
N LEU A 234 3.07 3.92 -9.80
CA LEU A 234 2.65 2.55 -10.11
C LEU A 234 3.20 2.06 -11.45
N GLU A 235 3.20 2.89 -12.49
CA GLU A 235 3.73 2.57 -13.81
C GLU A 235 5.25 2.33 -13.79
N ASN A 236 5.97 3.14 -13.00
CA ASN A 236 7.42 2.99 -12.81
C ASN A 236 7.76 1.97 -11.73
N VAL A 237 6.77 1.41 -11.04
CA VAL A 237 6.92 0.41 -9.96
C VAL A 237 7.90 0.91 -8.89
N LEU A 238 7.76 2.17 -8.46
CA LEU A 238 8.58 2.74 -7.39
C LEU A 238 8.25 2.08 -6.04
N VAL A 239 6.99 1.70 -5.86
CA VAL A 239 6.50 0.83 -4.79
C VAL A 239 5.59 -0.24 -5.37
N SER A 240 5.30 -1.27 -4.57
CA SER A 240 4.39 -2.35 -4.96
C SER A 240 3.28 -2.49 -3.93
N PRO A 241 2.14 -1.82 -4.09
CA PRO A 241 0.97 -2.08 -3.25
C PRO A 241 0.57 -3.55 -3.33
N THR A 242 0.16 -4.13 -2.23
CA THR A 242 -0.14 -5.56 -2.15
C THR A 242 -1.49 -5.83 -1.53
N TYR A 243 -1.74 -5.36 -0.31
CA TYR A 243 -3.00 -5.60 0.39
C TYR A 243 -3.25 -4.53 1.43
N TYR A 244 -4.48 -4.48 1.92
CA TYR A 244 -4.85 -3.74 3.12
C TYR A 244 -5.33 -4.69 4.21
N ASP A 245 -5.07 -4.33 5.45
CA ASP A 245 -5.53 -5.11 6.59
C ASP A 245 -7.03 -4.91 6.80
N ILE A 246 -7.74 -6.03 7.03
CA ILE A 246 -9.14 -6.02 7.42
C ILE A 246 -9.19 -6.32 8.91
N ALA A 247 -9.60 -5.33 9.70
CA ALA A 247 -9.85 -5.50 11.12
C ALA A 247 -11.33 -5.80 11.37
N TRP A 248 -11.59 -6.82 12.19
CA TRP A 248 -12.93 -7.15 12.65
C TRP A 248 -13.02 -6.85 14.13
N SER A 249 -14.01 -6.10 14.54
CA SER A 249 -14.30 -5.87 15.94
C SER A 249 -15.76 -6.13 16.25
N LEU A 250 -16.02 -6.82 17.37
CA LEU A 250 -17.33 -6.85 17.97
C LEU A 250 -17.46 -5.65 18.91
N THR A 251 -18.47 -4.84 18.72
CA THR A 251 -18.69 -3.65 19.52
C THR A 251 -20.17 -3.47 19.85
N HIS A 252 -20.43 -2.90 21.02
CA HIS A 252 -21.76 -2.43 21.42
C HIS A 252 -21.97 -0.95 21.04
N ALA A 253 -21.07 -0.35 20.27
CA ALA A 253 -21.23 1.00 19.77
C ALA A 253 -22.06 1.01 18.48
N ASN A 254 -22.98 1.97 18.39
CA ASN A 254 -23.62 2.30 17.12
C ASN A 254 -22.58 2.95 16.20
N GLU A 255 -22.17 2.25 15.14
CA GLU A 255 -21.14 2.75 14.22
C GLU A 255 -21.55 4.04 13.51
N TYR A 256 -22.82 4.23 13.26
CA TYR A 256 -23.36 5.44 12.64
C TYR A 256 -23.38 6.66 13.58
N SER A 257 -23.12 6.46 14.88
CA SER A 257 -22.86 7.57 15.80
C SER A 257 -21.40 8.06 15.77
N LYS A 258 -20.51 7.35 15.08
CA LYS A 258 -19.11 7.70 14.90
C LYS A 258 -18.94 8.78 13.81
N ILE A 259 -19.51 9.96 14.04
CA ILE A 259 -19.54 11.06 13.07
C ILE A 259 -18.19 11.74 12.84
N ASN A 260 -17.21 11.49 13.69
CA ASN A 260 -15.87 12.02 13.52
C ASN A 260 -15.04 11.12 12.60
N ALA A 261 -14.21 11.72 11.73
CA ALA A 261 -13.31 10.99 10.88
C ALA A 261 -12.43 10.02 11.67
N MET A 262 -12.32 8.78 11.19
CA MET A 262 -11.60 7.69 11.85
C MET A 262 -10.12 7.64 11.48
N TYR A 263 -9.53 8.76 11.08
CA TYR A 263 -8.12 8.86 10.75
C TYR A 263 -7.26 9.09 11.98
N GLY A 264 -6.05 8.54 11.98
CA GLY A 264 -5.07 8.69 13.04
C GLY A 264 -5.49 8.05 14.37
N PRO A 265 -4.86 8.42 15.50
CA PRO A 265 -5.20 7.92 16.83
C PRO A 265 -6.64 8.27 17.21
N CYS A 266 -7.52 7.28 17.27
CA CYS A 266 -8.96 7.50 17.41
C CYS A 266 -9.46 7.56 18.87
N ASN A 267 -8.60 7.35 19.88
CA ASN A 267 -9.02 7.20 21.27
C ASN A 267 -9.81 8.40 21.83
N TYR A 268 -9.54 9.61 21.34
CA TYR A 268 -10.24 10.84 21.74
C TYR A 268 -11.44 11.17 20.83
N LYS A 269 -11.66 10.41 19.76
CA LYS A 269 -12.73 10.66 18.79
C LYS A 269 -14.05 9.97 19.16
N ALA A 270 -14.08 9.29 20.30
CA ALA A 270 -15.26 8.58 20.81
C ALA A 270 -16.34 9.51 21.40
N VAL A 271 -16.14 10.83 21.35
CA VAL A 271 -17.12 11.82 21.80
C VAL A 271 -18.40 11.65 20.97
N ASN A 272 -19.53 11.56 21.65
CA ASN A 272 -20.87 11.33 21.09
C ASN A 272 -21.12 9.92 20.51
N TRP A 273 -20.23 8.96 20.72
CA TRP A 273 -20.59 7.58 20.38
C TRP A 273 -21.73 7.08 21.25
N GLU A 274 -22.71 6.48 20.61
CA GLU A 274 -23.81 5.81 21.28
C GLU A 274 -23.45 4.35 21.54
N THR A 275 -23.68 3.88 22.75
CA THR A 275 -23.44 2.49 23.14
C THR A 275 -24.70 1.85 23.71
N SER A 276 -24.81 0.53 23.61
CA SER A 276 -25.90 -0.26 24.16
C SER A 276 -25.35 -1.42 25.01
N GLU A 277 -26.07 -1.80 26.07
CA GLU A 277 -25.76 -3.02 26.82
C GLU A 277 -26.15 -4.28 26.02
N GLU A 278 -27.18 -4.19 25.19
CA GLU A 278 -27.63 -5.25 24.32
C GLU A 278 -27.08 -5.07 22.88
N ALA A 279 -26.87 -6.18 22.20
CA ALA A 279 -26.47 -6.14 20.80
C ALA A 279 -27.60 -5.55 19.94
N TYR A 280 -27.25 -4.67 19.02
CA TYR A 280 -28.23 -4.11 18.09
C TYR A 280 -28.77 -5.19 17.13
N THR A 281 -30.07 -5.17 16.89
CA THR A 281 -30.68 -5.98 15.86
C THR A 281 -30.41 -5.46 14.46
N THR A 282 -30.50 -6.32 13.44
CA THR A 282 -30.36 -5.91 12.04
C THR A 282 -31.28 -4.75 11.67
N VAL A 283 -32.52 -4.76 12.17
CA VAL A 283 -33.50 -3.69 11.90
C VAL A 283 -33.05 -2.35 12.48
N GLN A 284 -32.50 -2.34 13.70
CA GLN A 284 -31.95 -1.13 14.31
C GLN A 284 -30.74 -0.62 13.51
N TYR A 285 -29.87 -1.53 13.07
CA TYR A 285 -28.70 -1.17 12.25
C TYR A 285 -29.11 -0.54 10.92
N GLU A 286 -30.12 -1.09 10.24
CA GLU A 286 -30.68 -0.52 9.01
C GLU A 286 -31.30 0.88 9.24
N GLN A 287 -31.92 1.09 10.40
CA GLN A 287 -32.48 2.40 10.77
C GLN A 287 -31.37 3.43 11.02
N PHE A 288 -30.28 3.02 11.72
CA PHE A 288 -29.13 3.89 11.94
C PHE A 288 -28.44 4.25 10.62
N ALA A 289 -28.25 3.28 9.72
CA ALA A 289 -27.68 3.52 8.39
C ALA A 289 -28.49 4.57 7.62
N LYS A 290 -29.81 4.40 7.54
CA LYS A 290 -30.68 5.34 6.85
C LYS A 290 -30.66 6.74 7.46
N ALA A 291 -30.61 6.83 8.79
CA ALA A 291 -30.53 8.13 9.48
C ALA A 291 -29.19 8.83 9.20
N PHE A 292 -28.11 8.06 9.19
CA PHE A 292 -26.78 8.57 8.86
C PHE A 292 -26.70 9.05 7.41
N ASP A 293 -27.17 8.26 6.45
CA ASP A 293 -27.18 8.62 5.03
C ASP A 293 -27.98 9.90 4.80
N ALA A 294 -29.13 10.05 5.46
CA ALA A 294 -29.93 11.26 5.38
C ALA A 294 -29.23 12.49 5.98
N ALA A 295 -28.43 12.30 7.03
CA ALA A 295 -27.70 13.38 7.67
C ALA A 295 -26.49 13.87 6.86
N ILE A 296 -25.83 12.97 6.10
CA ILE A 296 -24.67 13.37 5.27
C ILE A 296 -25.06 13.90 3.88
N GLN A 297 -26.30 13.62 3.43
CA GLN A 297 -26.81 14.12 2.14
C GLN A 297 -27.53 15.48 2.25
N GLY A 298 -27.83 15.95 3.45
CA GLY A 298 -28.48 17.24 3.75
C GLY A 298 -27.50 18.36 3.99
#